data_47609f99449579fad28d79dad024c3f8
#
_entry.id   47609f99449579fad28d79dad024c3f8
#
_cell.length_a   1.000
_cell.length_b   1.000
_cell.length_c   1.000
_cell.angle_alpha   90.00
_cell.angle_beta   90.00
_cell.angle_gamma   90.00
#
_symmetry.space_group_name_H-M   'P 1'
#
loop_
_entity.id
_entity.type
_entity.pdbx_description
1 polymer ?
#
loop_
_entity_poly.entity_id
_entity_poly.type
_entity_poly.pdbx_seq_one_letter_code
_entity_poly.pdbx_strand_id
1 'polypeptide(L)'
;MEGRFSRAGLGLWTVLVVLFLWFPLAVILVYAFNTSNIQSWPIPGFTLRWFRVAWNDAEARAALVLSLKAALAATGIALVLGTMAAAAVARFRFFGRETLSFLLILPIALPGVITGIALSSFYTFWGVPFSLWTIVIGHATFCVVIVYNNVLARLRRTSPSLIEASMDLGADGWQTFRFVTFPVLSTALISGALLAFALSFDEVIVTLFTAGAQNTLPIWILGKIRLGQQLPEVNAVVFVVIVLTVIPVIVSQRLAQDSGLLRRR
;
A
#
# COMPACT_ATOMS: atom_id res chain seq x y z
N MET A 1 -19.17 23.24 -25.98
CA MET A 1 -20.44 22.48 -25.87
C MET A 1 -20.14 21.02 -26.20
N GLU A 2 -19.93 20.20 -25.18
CA GLU A 2 -19.77 18.74 -25.37
C GLU A 2 -21.12 18.17 -25.81
N GLY A 3 -21.18 17.62 -27.01
CA GLY A 3 -22.42 17.05 -27.54
C GLY A 3 -22.89 15.85 -26.72
N ARG A 4 -24.22 15.63 -26.64
CA ARG A 4 -24.83 14.47 -25.94
C ARG A 4 -24.21 13.15 -26.36
N PHE A 5 -23.79 13.03 -27.63
CA PHE A 5 -23.11 11.85 -28.18
C PHE A 5 -21.71 11.64 -27.59
N SER A 6 -20.94 12.70 -27.36
CA SER A 6 -19.62 12.63 -26.71
C SER A 6 -19.73 12.14 -25.26
N ARG A 7 -20.72 12.64 -24.50
CA ARG A 7 -20.96 12.18 -23.12
C ARG A 7 -21.43 10.73 -23.06
N ALA A 8 -22.31 10.32 -23.99
CA ALA A 8 -22.75 8.91 -24.04
C ALA A 8 -21.61 7.97 -24.42
N GLY A 9 -20.77 8.37 -25.39
CA GLY A 9 -19.58 7.60 -25.78
C GLY A 9 -18.56 7.48 -24.65
N LEU A 10 -18.27 8.58 -23.95
CA LEU A 10 -17.39 8.56 -22.77
C LEU A 10 -17.96 7.70 -21.64
N GLY A 11 -19.28 7.78 -21.39
CA GLY A 11 -19.96 6.94 -20.40
C GLY A 11 -19.86 5.46 -20.72
N LEU A 12 -20.12 5.07 -21.97
CA LEU A 12 -19.98 3.68 -22.42
C LEU A 12 -18.54 3.19 -22.25
N TRP A 13 -17.56 4.00 -22.68
CA TRP A 13 -16.14 3.67 -22.54
C TRP A 13 -15.73 3.47 -21.07
N THR A 14 -16.17 4.37 -20.21
CA THR A 14 -15.93 4.25 -18.76
C THR A 14 -16.49 2.94 -18.19
N VAL A 15 -17.72 2.58 -18.56
CA VAL A 15 -18.34 1.31 -18.13
C VAL A 15 -17.53 0.11 -18.62
N LEU A 16 -17.13 0.10 -19.89
CA LEU A 16 -16.32 -1.00 -20.47
C LEU A 16 -14.97 -1.15 -19.73
N VAL A 17 -14.28 -0.04 -19.45
CA VAL A 17 -13.03 -0.07 -18.69
C VAL A 17 -13.25 -0.61 -17.29
N VAL A 18 -14.29 -0.15 -16.58
CA VAL A 18 -14.63 -0.65 -15.24
C VAL A 18 -14.94 -2.15 -15.28
N LEU A 19 -15.77 -2.60 -16.19
CA LEU A 19 -16.09 -4.02 -16.35
C LEU A 19 -14.83 -4.85 -16.64
N PHE A 20 -13.96 -4.38 -17.50
CA PHE A 20 -12.68 -5.04 -17.81
C PHE A 20 -11.78 -5.18 -16.57
N LEU A 21 -11.68 -4.12 -15.75
CA LEU A 21 -10.86 -4.13 -14.53
C LEU A 21 -11.47 -5.04 -13.44
N TRP A 22 -12.79 -5.09 -13.32
CA TRP A 22 -13.47 -5.89 -12.32
C TRP A 22 -13.66 -7.35 -12.71
N PHE A 23 -13.59 -7.67 -14.02
CA PHE A 23 -13.79 -9.03 -14.51
C PHE A 23 -12.86 -10.07 -13.86
N PRO A 24 -11.53 -9.88 -13.81
CA PRO A 24 -10.63 -10.84 -13.15
C PRO A 24 -10.95 -11.02 -11.66
N LEU A 25 -11.30 -9.93 -10.97
CA LEU A 25 -11.70 -9.99 -9.56
C LEU A 25 -13.01 -10.79 -9.39
N ALA A 26 -13.99 -10.55 -10.24
CA ALA A 26 -15.24 -11.31 -10.24
C ALA A 26 -15.00 -12.82 -10.45
N VAL A 27 -14.08 -13.18 -11.33
CA VAL A 27 -13.68 -14.59 -11.55
C VAL A 27 -13.12 -15.18 -10.26
N ILE A 28 -12.18 -14.52 -9.59
CA ILE A 28 -11.63 -14.98 -8.31
C ILE A 28 -12.73 -15.15 -7.26
N LEU A 29 -13.62 -14.16 -7.14
CA LEU A 29 -14.73 -14.19 -6.19
C LEU A 29 -15.66 -15.38 -6.44
N VAL A 30 -15.99 -15.67 -7.70
CA VAL A 30 -16.86 -16.80 -8.05
C VAL A 30 -16.15 -18.14 -7.80
N TYR A 31 -14.88 -18.27 -8.16
CA TYR A 31 -14.11 -19.50 -7.94
C TYR A 31 -13.77 -19.75 -6.46
N ALA A 32 -13.84 -18.76 -5.58
CA ALA A 32 -13.73 -18.95 -4.13
C ALA A 32 -14.83 -19.87 -3.57
N PHE A 33 -15.96 -19.98 -4.25
CA PHE A 33 -17.09 -20.84 -3.87
C PHE A 33 -17.20 -22.14 -4.68
N ASN A 34 -16.26 -22.41 -5.60
CA ASN A 34 -16.31 -23.60 -6.46
C ASN A 34 -16.19 -24.90 -5.62
N THR A 35 -17.03 -25.91 -5.90
CA THR A 35 -16.93 -27.24 -5.27
C THR A 35 -15.74 -28.05 -5.76
N SER A 36 -15.29 -27.81 -6.98
CA SER A 36 -14.15 -28.51 -7.60
C SER A 36 -12.81 -27.90 -7.17
N ASN A 37 -11.78 -28.74 -7.06
CA ASN A 37 -10.39 -28.30 -6.86
C ASN A 37 -9.80 -27.65 -8.11
N ILE A 38 -10.41 -27.88 -9.28
CA ILE A 38 -9.95 -27.41 -10.57
C ILE A 38 -10.81 -26.21 -10.96
N GLN A 39 -10.18 -25.18 -11.49
CA GLN A 39 -10.87 -24.02 -12.07
C GLN A 39 -11.36 -24.38 -13.47
N SER A 40 -12.55 -25.00 -13.57
CA SER A 40 -13.21 -25.36 -14.81
C SER A 40 -14.52 -24.59 -14.99
N TRP A 41 -14.93 -24.41 -16.23
CA TRP A 41 -16.23 -23.85 -16.58
C TRP A 41 -17.04 -24.88 -17.36
N PRO A 42 -18.33 -25.06 -17.07
CA PRO A 42 -19.14 -24.42 -16.04
C PRO A 42 -18.76 -24.89 -14.61
N ILE A 43 -19.06 -24.05 -13.62
CA ILE A 43 -18.83 -24.38 -12.19
C ILE A 43 -19.80 -25.48 -11.78
N PRO A 44 -19.32 -26.62 -11.24
CA PRO A 44 -20.19 -27.76 -10.92
C PRO A 44 -21.10 -27.52 -9.69
N GLY A 45 -20.77 -26.54 -8.83
CA GLY A 45 -21.56 -26.17 -7.66
C GLY A 45 -20.86 -25.17 -6.77
N PHE A 46 -21.55 -24.72 -5.71
CA PHE A 46 -21.06 -23.75 -4.76
C PHE A 46 -20.89 -24.34 -3.36
N THR A 47 -19.81 -23.94 -2.66
CA THR A 47 -19.48 -24.40 -1.32
C THR A 47 -18.74 -23.31 -0.53
N LEU A 48 -18.88 -23.34 0.80
CA LEU A 48 -18.10 -22.54 1.74
C LEU A 48 -16.89 -23.29 2.33
N ARG A 49 -16.65 -24.54 1.86
CA ARG A 49 -15.60 -25.43 2.39
C ARG A 49 -14.24 -24.75 2.39
N TRP A 50 -13.89 -24.03 1.34
CA TRP A 50 -12.57 -23.43 1.16
C TRP A 50 -12.25 -22.33 2.15
N PHE A 51 -13.25 -21.60 2.60
CA PHE A 51 -13.07 -20.61 3.69
C PHE A 51 -12.70 -21.29 5.01
N ARG A 52 -13.27 -22.47 5.29
CA ARG A 52 -12.89 -23.26 6.47
C ARG A 52 -11.49 -23.87 6.30
N VAL A 53 -11.14 -24.37 5.11
CA VAL A 53 -9.80 -24.90 4.80
C VAL A 53 -8.76 -23.80 4.99
N ALA A 54 -8.95 -22.64 4.37
CA ALA A 54 -8.06 -21.49 4.49
C ALA A 54 -7.92 -20.99 5.95
N TRP A 55 -9.01 -20.98 6.71
CA TRP A 55 -8.95 -20.61 8.13
C TRP A 55 -8.13 -21.60 8.97
N ASN A 56 -8.15 -22.88 8.64
CA ASN A 56 -7.40 -23.91 9.33
C ASN A 56 -5.98 -24.12 8.79
N ASP A 57 -5.65 -23.57 7.63
CA ASP A 57 -4.29 -23.61 7.09
C ASP A 57 -3.36 -22.73 7.95
N ALA A 58 -2.44 -23.39 8.67
CA ALA A 58 -1.48 -22.71 9.53
C ALA A 58 -0.49 -21.86 8.72
N GLU A 59 -0.11 -22.31 7.51
CA GLU A 59 0.80 -21.57 6.63
C GLU A 59 0.15 -20.29 6.10
N ALA A 60 -1.11 -20.35 5.64
CA ALA A 60 -1.86 -19.19 5.18
C ALA A 60 -1.99 -18.14 6.29
N ARG A 61 -2.33 -18.57 7.51
CA ARG A 61 -2.44 -17.66 8.66
C ARG A 61 -1.10 -17.05 9.06
N ALA A 62 -0.04 -17.85 9.10
CA ALA A 62 1.31 -17.38 9.39
C ALA A 62 1.77 -16.36 8.33
N ALA A 63 1.53 -16.64 7.05
CA ALA A 63 1.83 -15.76 5.94
C ALA A 63 1.06 -14.42 6.01
N LEU A 64 -0.23 -14.46 6.33
CA LEU A 64 -1.06 -13.27 6.54
C LEU A 64 -0.53 -12.41 7.69
N VAL A 65 -0.24 -13.04 8.84
CA VAL A 65 0.29 -12.33 10.02
C VAL A 65 1.66 -11.71 9.72
N LEU A 66 2.51 -12.42 9.00
CA LEU A 66 3.82 -11.92 8.58
C LEU A 66 3.68 -10.71 7.66
N SER A 67 2.81 -10.78 6.64
CA SER A 67 2.52 -9.65 5.75
C SER A 67 2.01 -8.43 6.52
N LEU A 68 1.07 -8.62 7.46
CA LEU A 68 0.55 -7.52 8.28
C LEU A 68 1.64 -6.89 9.15
N LYS A 69 2.47 -7.69 9.81
CA LYS A 69 3.59 -7.21 10.62
C LYS A 69 4.60 -6.44 9.78
N ALA A 70 4.99 -6.98 8.62
CA ALA A 70 5.93 -6.34 7.71
C ALA A 70 5.38 -5.01 7.18
N ALA A 71 4.13 -5.01 6.71
CA ALA A 71 3.50 -3.82 6.15
C ALA A 71 3.31 -2.71 7.20
N LEU A 72 2.84 -3.05 8.41
CA LEU A 72 2.68 -2.08 9.49
C LEU A 72 4.03 -1.50 9.94
N ALA A 73 5.05 -2.33 10.12
CA ALA A 73 6.37 -1.88 10.55
C ALA A 73 7.04 -1.01 9.47
N ALA A 74 7.02 -1.45 8.20
CA ALA A 74 7.55 -0.67 7.08
C ALA A 74 6.83 0.68 6.91
N THR A 75 5.50 0.69 7.04
CA THR A 75 4.70 1.93 7.01
C THR A 75 5.06 2.86 8.18
N GLY A 76 5.23 2.32 9.39
CA GLY A 76 5.64 3.11 10.55
C GLY A 76 7.00 3.78 10.34
N ILE A 77 7.99 3.02 9.85
CA ILE A 77 9.31 3.56 9.49
C ILE A 77 9.18 4.62 8.39
N ALA A 78 8.39 4.33 7.36
CA ALA A 78 8.17 5.24 6.25
C ALA A 78 7.52 6.56 6.68
N LEU A 79 6.54 6.51 7.59
CA LEU A 79 5.90 7.71 8.15
C LEU A 79 6.90 8.60 8.87
N VAL A 80 7.76 8.02 9.69
CA VAL A 80 8.78 8.79 10.43
C VAL A 80 9.82 9.35 9.46
N LEU A 81 10.52 8.49 8.73
CA LEU A 81 11.65 8.89 7.89
C LEU A 81 11.20 9.76 6.70
N GLY A 82 10.11 9.38 6.03
CA GLY A 82 9.56 10.12 4.89
C GLY A 82 9.07 11.50 5.28
N THR A 83 8.41 11.63 6.44
CA THR A 83 7.95 12.92 6.95
C THR A 83 9.11 13.82 7.36
N MET A 84 10.12 13.26 8.07
CA MET A 84 11.31 14.03 8.46
C MET A 84 12.08 14.52 7.22
N ALA A 85 12.28 13.65 6.22
CA ALA A 85 12.95 14.01 4.98
C ALA A 85 12.16 15.09 4.20
N ALA A 86 10.82 14.94 4.11
CA ALA A 86 9.97 15.94 3.46
C ALA A 86 10.01 17.29 4.18
N ALA A 87 9.97 17.28 5.52
CA ALA A 87 10.07 18.50 6.31
C ALA A 87 11.43 19.18 6.15
N ALA A 88 12.51 18.40 6.16
CA ALA A 88 13.87 18.93 5.94
C ALA A 88 13.99 19.60 4.55
N VAL A 89 13.56 18.91 3.51
CA VAL A 89 13.61 19.43 2.13
C VAL A 89 12.66 20.60 1.93
N ALA A 90 11.51 20.66 2.60
CA ALA A 90 10.56 21.76 2.43
C ALA A 90 11.01 23.04 3.16
N ARG A 91 11.58 22.90 4.37
CA ARG A 91 11.85 24.05 5.26
C ARG A 91 13.27 24.58 5.20
N PHE A 92 14.25 23.73 4.89
CA PHE A 92 15.65 24.12 4.94
C PHE A 92 16.28 24.21 3.56
N ARG A 93 17.19 25.18 3.41
CA ARG A 93 18.09 25.29 2.27
C ARG A 93 19.47 24.80 2.70
N PHE A 94 19.90 23.68 2.19
CA PHE A 94 21.20 23.10 2.50
C PHE A 94 21.86 22.54 1.23
N PHE A 95 23.17 22.41 1.27
CA PHE A 95 23.95 21.80 0.19
C PHE A 95 23.51 20.35 -0.02
N GLY A 96 23.27 19.94 -1.27
CA GLY A 96 22.85 18.57 -1.58
C GLY A 96 21.35 18.28 -1.41
N ARG A 97 20.49 19.30 -1.17
CA ARG A 97 19.03 19.14 -1.05
C ARG A 97 18.41 18.43 -2.25
N GLU A 98 18.80 18.79 -3.46
CA GLU A 98 18.30 18.18 -4.70
C GLU A 98 18.82 16.75 -4.86
N THR A 99 20.09 16.54 -4.54
CA THR A 99 20.71 15.21 -4.52
C THR A 99 20.02 14.28 -3.51
N LEU A 100 19.71 14.77 -2.31
CA LEU A 100 18.95 14.00 -1.32
C LEU A 100 17.56 13.62 -1.86
N SER A 101 16.86 14.57 -2.46
CA SER A 101 15.53 14.30 -3.06
C SER A 101 15.64 13.27 -4.18
N PHE A 102 16.65 13.35 -5.03
CA PHE A 102 16.91 12.38 -6.09
C PHE A 102 17.22 10.98 -5.51
N LEU A 103 18.11 10.88 -4.53
CA LEU A 103 18.48 9.63 -3.88
C LEU A 103 17.28 8.98 -3.16
N LEU A 104 16.41 9.77 -2.55
CA LEU A 104 15.20 9.25 -1.93
C LEU A 104 14.23 8.65 -2.94
N ILE A 105 14.16 9.19 -4.16
CA ILE A 105 13.24 8.68 -5.19
C ILE A 105 13.82 7.46 -5.93
N LEU A 106 15.13 7.31 -5.93
CA LEU A 106 15.84 6.25 -6.68
C LEU A 106 15.30 4.82 -6.41
N PRO A 107 15.01 4.40 -5.17
CA PRO A 107 14.52 3.04 -4.92
C PRO A 107 13.22 2.67 -5.64
N ILE A 108 12.31 3.63 -5.87
CA ILE A 108 11.07 3.36 -6.59
C ILE A 108 11.26 3.42 -8.12
N ALA A 109 12.31 4.08 -8.58
CA ALA A 109 12.67 4.14 -9.99
C ALA A 109 13.42 2.89 -10.47
N LEU A 110 14.05 2.16 -9.54
CA LEU A 110 14.75 0.92 -9.85
C LEU A 110 13.77 -0.26 -9.95
N PRO A 111 13.99 -1.19 -10.89
CA PRO A 111 13.23 -2.45 -10.89
C PRO A 111 13.36 -3.19 -9.56
N GLY A 112 12.26 -3.67 -8.99
CA GLY A 112 12.23 -4.35 -7.68
C GLY A 112 13.19 -5.53 -7.57
N VAL A 113 13.43 -6.24 -8.69
CA VAL A 113 14.41 -7.34 -8.76
C VAL A 113 15.83 -6.84 -8.43
N ILE A 114 16.23 -5.68 -8.98
CA ILE A 114 17.56 -5.11 -8.73
C ILE A 114 17.69 -4.70 -7.26
N THR A 115 16.67 -4.04 -6.72
CA THR A 115 16.64 -3.67 -5.30
C THR A 115 16.69 -4.90 -4.40
N GLY A 116 15.91 -5.94 -4.72
CA GLY A 116 15.88 -7.19 -3.98
C GLY A 116 17.23 -7.91 -3.97
N ILE A 117 17.87 -8.06 -5.13
CA ILE A 117 19.20 -8.67 -5.25
C ILE A 117 20.26 -7.85 -4.49
N ALA A 118 20.24 -6.53 -4.62
CA ALA A 118 21.18 -5.67 -3.93
C ALA A 118 21.07 -5.80 -2.40
N LEU A 119 19.84 -5.80 -1.86
CA LEU A 119 19.57 -6.00 -0.44
C LEU A 119 19.99 -7.39 0.03
N SER A 120 19.65 -8.43 -0.74
CA SER A 120 20.05 -9.82 -0.41
C SER A 120 21.57 -9.97 -0.37
N SER A 121 22.28 -9.39 -1.36
CA SER A 121 23.74 -9.38 -1.39
C SER A 121 24.33 -8.61 -0.21
N PHE A 122 23.75 -7.47 0.14
CA PHE A 122 24.16 -6.68 1.30
C PHE A 122 23.99 -7.48 2.61
N TYR A 123 22.83 -8.10 2.83
CA TYR A 123 22.58 -8.90 4.04
C TYR A 123 23.54 -10.10 4.13
N THR A 124 23.76 -10.78 3.01
CA THR A 124 24.66 -11.93 2.96
C THR A 124 26.11 -11.51 3.23
N PHE A 125 26.57 -10.39 2.64
CA PHE A 125 27.91 -9.87 2.83
C PHE A 125 28.21 -9.52 4.30
N TRP A 126 27.20 -8.92 4.99
CA TRP A 126 27.34 -8.55 6.41
C TRP A 126 26.93 -9.65 7.37
N GLY A 127 26.60 -10.84 6.89
CA GLY A 127 26.17 -11.96 7.73
C GLY A 127 24.86 -11.71 8.46
N VAL A 128 24.00 -10.84 7.94
CA VAL A 128 22.68 -10.53 8.53
C VAL A 128 21.71 -11.67 8.21
N PRO A 129 21.17 -12.40 9.21
CA PRO A 129 20.23 -13.47 8.97
C PRO A 129 18.90 -12.93 8.44
N PHE A 130 18.34 -13.60 7.44
CA PHE A 130 17.02 -13.26 6.90
C PHE A 130 15.94 -13.42 7.97
N SER A 131 15.10 -12.41 8.11
CA SER A 131 14.09 -12.31 9.17
C SER A 131 12.97 -11.35 8.77
N LEU A 132 11.98 -11.16 9.66
CA LEU A 132 10.99 -10.10 9.50
C LEU A 132 11.64 -8.72 9.24
N TRP A 133 12.77 -8.43 9.91
CA TRP A 133 13.42 -7.12 9.79
C TRP A 133 14.08 -6.91 8.42
N THR A 134 14.62 -7.94 7.79
CA THR A 134 15.16 -7.83 6.42
C THR A 134 14.06 -7.57 5.41
N ILE A 135 12.85 -8.14 5.61
CA ILE A 135 11.65 -7.80 4.83
C ILE A 135 11.25 -6.35 5.09
N VAL A 136 11.12 -5.95 6.36
CA VAL A 136 10.69 -4.60 6.76
C VAL A 136 11.62 -3.53 6.20
N ILE A 137 12.93 -3.71 6.30
CA ILE A 137 13.92 -2.76 5.74
C ILE A 137 13.79 -2.71 4.22
N GLY A 138 13.68 -3.86 3.56
CA GLY A 138 13.46 -3.94 2.12
C GLY A 138 12.22 -3.15 1.68
N HIS A 139 11.10 -3.34 2.38
CA HIS A 139 9.86 -2.62 2.08
C HIS A 139 9.93 -1.13 2.43
N ALA A 140 10.62 -0.78 3.52
CA ALA A 140 10.79 0.62 3.90
C ALA A 140 11.52 1.45 2.84
N THR A 141 12.42 0.85 2.05
CA THR A 141 13.17 1.59 1.01
C THR A 141 12.28 2.31 0.02
N PHE A 142 11.18 1.70 -0.41
CA PHE A 142 10.24 2.32 -1.35
C PHE A 142 9.03 2.96 -0.64
N CYS A 143 8.60 2.45 0.52
CA CYS A 143 7.52 3.06 1.30
C CYS A 143 7.88 4.48 1.76
N VAL A 144 9.13 4.74 2.16
CA VAL A 144 9.64 6.07 2.53
C VAL A 144 9.40 7.08 1.40
N VAL A 145 9.61 6.68 0.15
CA VAL A 145 9.42 7.55 -1.02
C VAL A 145 7.97 7.98 -1.16
N ILE A 146 7.04 7.05 -0.95
CA ILE A 146 5.60 7.33 -1.05
C ILE A 146 5.18 8.37 -0.01
N VAL A 147 5.57 8.16 1.25
CA VAL A 147 5.26 9.10 2.34
C VAL A 147 5.95 10.45 2.09
N TYR A 148 7.23 10.44 1.74
CA TYR A 148 7.99 11.64 1.39
C TYR A 148 7.28 12.48 0.34
N ASN A 149 6.87 11.88 -0.78
CA ASN A 149 6.21 12.59 -1.87
C ASN A 149 4.86 13.17 -1.44
N ASN A 150 4.03 12.42 -0.70
CA ASN A 150 2.75 12.89 -0.21
C ASN A 150 2.89 14.09 0.75
N VAL A 151 3.81 13.96 1.71
CA VAL A 151 4.05 15.01 2.72
C VAL A 151 4.69 16.23 2.08
N LEU A 152 5.70 16.05 1.21
CA LEU A 152 6.36 17.14 0.50
C LEU A 152 5.38 17.94 -0.36
N ALA A 153 4.53 17.24 -1.11
CA ALA A 153 3.49 17.88 -1.92
C ALA A 153 2.51 18.69 -1.07
N ARG A 154 2.17 18.21 0.13
CA ARG A 154 1.30 18.92 1.07
C ARG A 154 2.00 20.16 1.65
N LEU A 155 3.24 20.02 2.10
CA LEU A 155 4.05 21.11 2.64
C LEU A 155 4.22 22.25 1.62
N ARG A 156 4.50 21.91 0.35
CA ARG A 156 4.65 22.90 -0.73
C ARG A 156 3.36 23.68 -1.02
N ARG A 157 2.20 23.12 -0.72
CA ARG A 157 0.89 23.79 -0.90
C ARG A 157 0.43 24.56 0.34
N THR A 158 1.12 24.39 1.47
CA THR A 158 0.81 25.08 2.72
C THR A 158 1.51 26.42 2.75
N SER A 159 0.76 27.50 2.96
CA SER A 159 1.34 28.83 3.06
C SER A 159 2.27 28.96 4.27
N PRO A 160 3.49 29.49 4.10
CA PRO A 160 4.37 29.80 5.23
C PRO A 160 3.73 30.75 6.26
N SER A 161 2.84 31.65 5.80
CA SER A 161 2.14 32.62 6.66
C SER A 161 1.31 31.97 7.77
N LEU A 162 0.86 30.71 7.61
CA LEU A 162 0.17 30.00 8.70
C LEU A 162 1.08 29.72 9.89
N ILE A 163 2.33 29.41 9.62
CA ILE A 163 3.33 29.15 10.66
C ILE A 163 3.77 30.46 11.31
N GLU A 164 4.02 31.51 10.51
CA GLU A 164 4.37 32.85 10.95
C GLU A 164 3.27 33.43 11.85
N ALA A 165 2.01 33.40 11.41
CA ALA A 165 0.88 33.86 12.20
C ALA A 165 0.72 33.11 13.53
N SER A 166 1.01 31.81 13.56
CA SER A 166 1.00 31.04 14.80
C SER A 166 2.07 31.54 15.78
N MET A 167 3.27 31.84 15.30
CA MET A 167 4.37 32.36 16.11
C MET A 167 4.09 33.81 16.58
N ASP A 168 3.50 34.64 15.72
CA ASP A 168 3.08 36.01 16.06
C ASP A 168 2.03 36.04 17.19
N LEU A 169 1.20 34.99 17.28
CA LEU A 169 0.27 34.78 18.38
C LEU A 169 0.91 34.19 19.64
N GLY A 170 2.24 34.03 19.66
CA GLY A 170 3.00 33.56 20.81
C GLY A 170 3.13 32.03 20.95
N ALA A 171 2.75 31.27 19.91
CA ALA A 171 2.93 29.83 19.93
C ALA A 171 4.42 29.45 19.79
N ASP A 172 4.90 28.53 20.62
CA ASP A 172 6.22 27.95 20.45
C ASP A 172 6.26 26.93 19.31
N GLY A 173 7.45 26.40 19.01
CA GLY A 173 7.64 25.45 17.89
C GLY A 173 6.85 24.15 18.05
N TRP A 174 6.65 23.64 19.28
CA TRP A 174 5.87 22.45 19.54
C TRP A 174 4.36 22.71 19.41
N GLN A 175 3.89 23.85 19.91
CA GLN A 175 2.50 24.29 19.77
C GLN A 175 2.15 24.49 18.30
N THR A 176 3.01 25.19 17.55
CA THR A 176 2.88 25.36 16.09
C THR A 176 2.85 24.00 15.36
N PHE A 177 3.74 23.08 15.72
CA PHE A 177 3.72 21.74 15.14
C PHE A 177 2.40 21.03 15.45
N ARG A 178 2.02 20.94 16.73
CA ARG A 178 0.87 20.14 17.17
C ARG A 178 -0.48 20.71 16.67
N PHE A 179 -0.65 22.01 16.73
CA PHE A 179 -1.94 22.66 16.49
C PHE A 179 -2.11 23.23 15.08
N VAL A 180 -1.02 23.46 14.35
CA VAL A 180 -1.05 24.02 13.00
C VAL A 180 -0.50 23.04 11.98
N THR A 181 0.78 22.63 12.11
CA THR A 181 1.46 21.84 11.09
C THR A 181 0.90 20.42 10.99
N PHE A 182 0.78 19.71 12.12
CA PHE A 182 0.32 18.32 12.14
C PHE A 182 -1.12 18.16 11.64
N PRO A 183 -2.11 18.97 12.05
CA PRO A 183 -3.45 18.91 11.47
C PRO A 183 -3.49 19.15 9.95
N VAL A 184 -2.68 20.08 9.47
CA VAL A 184 -2.55 20.36 8.02
C VAL A 184 -1.95 19.16 7.29
N LEU A 185 -0.99 18.46 7.88
CA LEU A 185 -0.33 17.29 7.29
C LEU A 185 -1.13 15.99 7.46
N SER A 186 -2.09 15.93 8.36
CA SER A 186 -2.78 14.69 8.73
C SER A 186 -3.37 13.94 7.52
N THR A 187 -3.98 14.64 6.58
CA THR A 187 -4.53 14.04 5.35
C THR A 187 -3.44 13.43 4.47
N ALA A 188 -2.28 14.08 4.34
CA ALA A 188 -1.15 13.58 3.57
C ALA A 188 -0.48 12.39 4.27
N LEU A 189 -0.40 12.43 5.61
CA LEU A 189 0.13 11.32 6.42
C LEU A 189 -0.77 10.09 6.32
N ILE A 190 -2.08 10.25 6.45
CA ILE A 190 -3.04 9.14 6.31
C ILE A 190 -2.98 8.55 4.90
N SER A 191 -3.03 9.39 3.86
CA SER A 191 -2.93 8.93 2.48
C SER A 191 -1.60 8.24 2.20
N GLY A 192 -0.48 8.82 2.66
CA GLY A 192 0.85 8.22 2.55
C GLY A 192 0.95 6.89 3.28
N ALA A 193 0.38 6.79 4.49
CA ALA A 193 0.34 5.55 5.28
C ALA A 193 -0.44 4.44 4.57
N LEU A 194 -1.65 4.76 4.06
CA LEU A 194 -2.48 3.78 3.36
C LEU A 194 -1.80 3.26 2.08
N LEU A 195 -1.19 4.16 1.31
CA LEU A 195 -0.45 3.78 0.10
C LEU A 195 0.79 2.95 0.43
N ALA A 196 1.58 3.35 1.43
CA ALA A 196 2.77 2.62 1.87
C ALA A 196 2.39 1.23 2.40
N PHE A 197 1.32 1.14 3.20
CA PHE A 197 0.80 -0.13 3.69
C PHE A 197 0.37 -1.05 2.55
N ALA A 198 -0.44 -0.55 1.61
CA ALA A 198 -0.92 -1.35 0.49
C ALA A 198 0.25 -1.85 -0.38
N LEU A 199 1.20 -0.97 -0.69
CA LEU A 199 2.38 -1.33 -1.48
C LEU A 199 3.27 -2.36 -0.78
N SER A 200 3.47 -2.22 0.54
CA SER A 200 4.24 -3.18 1.33
C SER A 200 3.52 -4.53 1.49
N PHE A 201 2.18 -4.50 1.64
CA PHE A 201 1.40 -5.72 1.83
C PHE A 201 1.38 -6.62 0.59
N ASP A 202 1.38 -6.03 -0.61
CA ASP A 202 1.33 -6.73 -1.89
C ASP A 202 2.72 -6.99 -2.51
N GLU A 203 3.81 -6.62 -1.82
CA GLU A 203 5.15 -6.72 -2.36
C GLU A 203 5.63 -8.18 -2.43
N VAL A 204 5.90 -8.62 -3.65
CA VAL A 204 6.40 -9.99 -3.95
C VAL A 204 7.89 -9.98 -4.25
N ILE A 205 8.32 -9.09 -5.12
CA ILE A 205 9.63 -9.18 -5.77
C ILE A 205 10.77 -8.95 -4.76
N VAL A 206 10.73 -7.83 -4.03
CA VAL A 206 11.75 -7.55 -3.01
C VAL A 206 11.68 -8.60 -1.90
N THR A 207 10.47 -9.04 -1.53
CA THR A 207 10.27 -10.06 -0.51
C THR A 207 10.92 -11.40 -0.88
N LEU A 208 10.83 -11.84 -2.14
CA LEU A 208 11.49 -13.08 -2.62
C LEU A 208 12.99 -13.11 -2.31
N PHE A 209 13.65 -11.95 -2.30
CA PHE A 209 15.08 -11.83 -2.04
C PHE A 209 15.43 -11.54 -0.58
N THR A 210 14.47 -11.08 0.22
CA THR A 210 14.72 -10.59 1.59
C THR A 210 14.08 -11.42 2.68
N ALA A 211 13.15 -12.33 2.35
CA ALA A 211 12.40 -13.13 3.33
C ALA A 211 13.12 -14.41 3.81
N GLY A 212 14.09 -14.90 3.07
CA GLY A 212 14.71 -16.20 3.35
C GLY A 212 13.69 -17.35 3.26
N ALA A 213 13.52 -18.08 4.35
CA ALA A 213 12.55 -19.19 4.42
C ALA A 213 11.13 -18.74 4.83
N GLN A 214 10.91 -17.47 5.07
CA GLN A 214 9.61 -16.95 5.50
C GLN A 214 8.72 -16.64 4.29
N ASN A 215 7.43 -16.93 4.41
CA ASN A 215 6.46 -16.64 3.36
C ASN A 215 5.50 -15.54 3.81
N THR A 216 5.50 -14.42 3.09
CA THR A 216 4.41 -13.44 3.16
C THR A 216 3.20 -13.97 2.39
N LEU A 217 2.04 -13.37 2.57
CA LEU A 217 0.81 -13.81 1.91
C LEU A 217 0.92 -13.83 0.38
N PRO A 218 1.48 -12.80 -0.29
CA PRO A 218 1.68 -12.86 -1.74
C PRO A 218 2.62 -13.99 -2.18
N ILE A 219 3.67 -14.30 -1.41
CA ILE A 219 4.58 -15.41 -1.71
C ILE A 219 3.89 -16.75 -1.51
N TRP A 220 3.10 -16.91 -0.43
CA TRP A 220 2.30 -18.12 -0.21
C TRP A 220 1.31 -18.33 -1.37
N ILE A 221 0.57 -17.29 -1.79
CA ILE A 221 -0.33 -17.32 -2.94
C ILE A 221 0.42 -17.77 -4.21
N LEU A 222 1.57 -17.15 -4.51
CA LEU A 222 2.39 -17.47 -5.67
C LEU A 222 2.87 -18.94 -5.63
N GLY A 223 3.26 -19.42 -4.46
CA GLY A 223 3.65 -20.81 -4.23
C GLY A 223 2.52 -21.80 -4.55
N LYS A 224 1.32 -21.57 -4.00
CA LYS A 224 0.13 -22.40 -4.25
C LYS A 224 -0.27 -22.40 -5.72
N ILE A 225 -0.24 -21.23 -6.39
CA ILE A 225 -0.55 -21.12 -7.83
C ILE A 225 0.46 -21.92 -8.67
N ARG A 226 1.76 -21.81 -8.37
CA ARG A 226 2.81 -22.54 -9.10
C ARG A 226 2.66 -24.06 -8.98
N LEU A 227 2.23 -24.54 -7.83
CA LEU A 227 2.01 -25.96 -7.58
C LEU A 227 0.70 -26.46 -8.20
N GLY A 228 -0.20 -25.56 -8.62
CA GLY A 228 -1.52 -25.91 -9.15
C GLY A 228 -2.43 -26.63 -8.14
N GLN A 229 -2.13 -26.50 -6.85
CA GLN A 229 -2.85 -27.19 -5.78
C GLN A 229 -3.80 -26.25 -5.05
N GLN A 230 -5.02 -26.76 -4.79
CA GLN A 230 -6.01 -26.07 -3.95
C GLN A 230 -6.29 -24.61 -4.36
N LEU A 231 -6.34 -24.33 -5.66
CA LEU A 231 -6.61 -22.97 -6.18
C LEU A 231 -7.87 -22.31 -5.59
N PRO A 232 -8.98 -23.03 -5.30
CA PRO A 232 -10.13 -22.44 -4.64
C PRO A 232 -9.85 -21.96 -3.21
N GLU A 233 -8.90 -22.59 -2.49
CA GLU A 233 -8.45 -22.10 -1.19
C GLU A 233 -7.76 -20.73 -1.33
N VAL A 234 -6.87 -20.59 -2.31
CA VAL A 234 -6.22 -19.31 -2.63
C VAL A 234 -7.27 -18.25 -2.95
N ASN A 235 -8.26 -18.58 -3.77
CA ASN A 235 -9.36 -17.67 -4.11
C ASN A 235 -10.18 -17.27 -2.87
N ALA A 236 -10.41 -18.20 -1.92
CA ALA A 236 -11.10 -17.90 -0.67
C ALA A 236 -10.28 -16.95 0.23
N VAL A 237 -8.96 -17.13 0.32
CA VAL A 237 -8.07 -16.21 1.04
C VAL A 237 -8.09 -14.83 0.39
N VAL A 238 -7.94 -14.76 -0.93
CA VAL A 238 -7.98 -13.48 -1.68
C VAL A 238 -9.34 -12.81 -1.53
N PHE A 239 -10.45 -13.56 -1.56
CA PHE A 239 -11.79 -13.04 -1.29
C PHE A 239 -11.86 -12.34 0.08
N VAL A 240 -11.38 -13.00 1.14
CA VAL A 240 -11.37 -12.43 2.50
C VAL A 240 -10.53 -11.15 2.55
N VAL A 241 -9.36 -11.15 1.92
CA VAL A 241 -8.48 -9.96 1.85
C VAL A 241 -9.19 -8.81 1.11
N ILE A 242 -9.83 -9.08 -0.02
CA ILE A 242 -10.58 -8.05 -0.77
C ILE A 242 -11.69 -7.47 0.11
N VAL A 243 -12.48 -8.30 0.78
CA VAL A 243 -13.56 -7.83 1.67
C VAL A 243 -13.01 -6.98 2.81
N LEU A 244 -11.93 -7.43 3.45
CA LEU A 244 -11.28 -6.70 4.55
C LEU A 244 -10.69 -5.35 4.09
N THR A 245 -10.22 -5.24 2.86
CA THR A 245 -9.66 -3.98 2.31
C THR A 245 -10.74 -3.02 1.80
N VAL A 246 -11.83 -3.54 1.25
CA VAL A 246 -12.94 -2.73 0.73
C VAL A 246 -13.74 -2.05 1.86
N ILE A 247 -13.94 -2.74 2.98
CA ILE A 247 -14.70 -2.18 4.12
C ILE A 247 -14.13 -0.86 4.63
N PRO A 248 -12.83 -0.76 5.01
CA PRO A 248 -12.24 0.51 5.45
C PRO A 248 -12.32 1.62 4.40
N VAL A 249 -12.19 1.27 3.12
CA VAL A 249 -12.29 2.24 2.02
C VAL A 249 -13.71 2.83 1.95
N ILE A 250 -14.74 1.99 2.00
CA ILE A 250 -16.14 2.45 1.98
C ILE A 250 -16.44 3.31 3.21
N VAL A 251 -16.01 2.87 4.40
CA VAL A 251 -16.20 3.61 5.64
C VAL A 251 -15.52 4.98 5.57
N SER A 252 -14.27 5.04 5.11
CA SER A 252 -13.53 6.29 4.98
C SER A 252 -14.18 7.26 3.98
N GLN A 253 -14.70 6.75 2.87
CA GLN A 253 -15.42 7.57 1.88
C GLN A 253 -16.73 8.14 2.45
N ARG A 254 -17.50 7.36 3.19
CA ARG A 254 -18.73 7.84 3.83
C ARG A 254 -18.43 8.92 4.87
N LEU A 255 -17.45 8.69 5.75
CA LEU A 255 -17.04 9.67 6.75
C LEU A 255 -16.53 10.98 6.13
N ALA A 256 -15.83 10.90 5.00
CA ALA A 256 -15.36 12.08 4.26
C ALA A 256 -16.52 12.87 3.61
N GLN A 257 -17.59 12.19 3.17
CA GLN A 257 -18.79 12.82 2.64
C GLN A 257 -19.60 13.53 3.73
N ASP A 258 -19.75 12.91 4.89
CA ASP A 258 -20.50 13.48 6.03
C ASP A 258 -19.79 14.68 6.66
N SER A 259 -18.46 14.75 6.59
CA SER A 259 -17.69 15.90 7.10
C SER A 259 -17.76 17.16 6.22
N GLY A 260 -18.55 17.16 5.15
CA GLY A 260 -18.78 18.33 4.29
C GLY A 260 -17.59 18.77 3.43
N LEU A 261 -16.47 18.06 3.47
CA LEU A 261 -15.25 18.39 2.73
C LEU A 261 -15.41 18.23 1.20
N LEU A 262 -16.40 17.46 0.75
CA LEU A 262 -16.70 17.24 -0.67
C LEU A 262 -17.95 18.00 -1.17
N ARG A 263 -18.63 18.77 -0.31
CA ARG A 263 -19.89 19.48 -0.67
C ARG A 263 -19.66 20.87 -1.30
N ARG A 264 -18.42 21.23 -1.61
CA ARG A 264 -18.07 22.46 -2.35
C ARG A 264 -17.52 22.10 -3.73
N ARG A 265 -18.41 21.69 -4.61
CA ARG A 265 -18.27 21.91 -6.06
C ARG A 265 -19.64 22.07 -6.69
#